data_57718997f40fb0947c48dc9a6af65d3d
#
_entry.id   57718997f40fb0947c48dc9a6af65d3d
#
_cell.length_a   1.000
_cell.length_b   1.000
_cell.length_c   1.000
_cell.angle_alpha   90.00
_cell.angle_beta   90.00
_cell.angle_gamma   90.00
#
_symmetry.space_group_name_H-M   'P 1'
#
loop_
_entity.id
_entity.type
_entity.pdbx_description
1 polymer ?
#
loop_
_entity_poly.entity_id
_entity_poly.type
_entity_poly.pdbx_seq_one_letter_code
_entity_poly.pdbx_strand_id
1 'polypeptide(L)'
;MPSRREQILDTAARLFAERGFHGVSVVELGAACGISGPALYKHFESKDAMLAEMLVDISERLLRVGRERSAAAASPLDALESLVAWHVDFALAHRPLIVLQDRDWASLPEEAREQVRSLQRRYVDLWADRLREVHDDLTPRHARAMAHAAFGLINSTPRSAVLPDEETRALLTAMAGRALGVARADGRDANLRAREQADQ
;
A
#
# COMPACT_ATOMS: atom_id res chain seq x y z
N MET A 1 16.65 -4.04 -15.55
CA MET A 1 15.56 -4.84 -16.15
C MET A 1 15.06 -5.81 -15.09
N PRO A 2 13.73 -6.01 -14.93
CA PRO A 2 13.20 -7.00 -13.99
C PRO A 2 13.68 -8.40 -14.38
N SER A 3 14.00 -9.22 -13.39
CA SER A 3 14.39 -10.61 -13.56
C SER A 3 13.21 -11.42 -14.16
N ARG A 4 13.51 -12.59 -14.71
CA ARG A 4 12.47 -13.49 -15.21
C ARG A 4 11.49 -13.91 -14.12
N ARG A 5 11.99 -14.09 -12.89
CA ARG A 5 11.18 -14.40 -11.70
C ARG A 5 10.19 -13.28 -11.38
N GLU A 6 10.64 -12.03 -11.35
CA GLU A 6 9.78 -10.86 -11.12
C GLU A 6 8.71 -10.71 -12.21
N GLN A 7 9.06 -10.93 -13.49
CA GLN A 7 8.09 -10.90 -14.59
C GLN A 7 6.99 -11.96 -14.43
N ILE A 8 7.34 -13.15 -13.95
CA ILE A 8 6.38 -14.23 -13.68
C ILE A 8 5.46 -13.82 -12.53
N LEU A 9 6.00 -13.30 -11.42
CA LEU A 9 5.22 -12.83 -10.27
C LEU A 9 4.25 -11.70 -10.65
N ASP A 10 4.68 -10.73 -11.45
CA ASP A 10 3.83 -9.65 -11.96
C ASP A 10 2.67 -10.17 -12.81
N THR A 11 2.94 -11.13 -13.69
CA THR A 11 1.91 -11.75 -14.53
C THR A 11 0.93 -12.56 -13.69
N ALA A 12 1.46 -13.32 -12.71
CA ALA A 12 0.66 -14.09 -11.77
C ALA A 12 -0.25 -13.20 -10.92
N ALA A 13 0.29 -12.09 -10.39
CA ALA A 13 -0.48 -11.15 -9.57
C ALA A 13 -1.70 -10.60 -10.33
N ARG A 14 -1.54 -10.21 -11.60
CA ARG A 14 -2.65 -9.75 -12.44
C ARG A 14 -3.70 -10.83 -12.66
N LEU A 15 -3.27 -12.03 -13.08
CA LEU A 15 -4.20 -13.15 -13.32
C LEU A 15 -4.97 -13.55 -12.06
N PHE A 16 -4.28 -13.65 -10.94
CA PHE A 16 -4.92 -13.96 -9.67
C PHE A 16 -5.90 -12.85 -9.25
N ALA A 17 -5.54 -11.59 -9.42
CA ALA A 17 -6.44 -10.48 -9.10
C ALA A 17 -7.71 -10.50 -9.95
N GLU A 18 -7.61 -10.81 -11.25
CA GLU A 18 -8.72 -10.85 -12.19
C GLU A 18 -9.64 -12.07 -11.96
N ARG A 19 -9.07 -13.27 -11.78
CA ARG A 19 -9.81 -14.53 -11.81
C ARG A 19 -9.91 -15.27 -10.49
N GLY A 20 -9.27 -14.75 -9.44
CA GLY A 20 -9.12 -15.45 -8.16
C GLY A 20 -7.91 -16.38 -8.14
N PHE A 21 -7.29 -16.51 -6.98
CA PHE A 21 -6.15 -17.41 -6.80
C PHE A 21 -6.48 -18.86 -7.20
N HIS A 22 -7.62 -19.38 -6.74
CA HIS A 22 -8.06 -20.75 -7.05
C HIS A 22 -8.56 -20.92 -8.50
N GLY A 23 -9.00 -19.84 -9.16
CA GLY A 23 -9.53 -19.85 -10.52
C GLY A 23 -8.46 -19.92 -11.62
N VAL A 24 -7.16 -19.81 -11.25
CA VAL A 24 -6.04 -19.85 -12.24
C VAL A 24 -5.27 -21.15 -12.07
N SER A 25 -5.20 -21.94 -13.14
CA SER A 25 -4.37 -23.16 -13.18
C SER A 25 -2.90 -22.85 -13.46
N VAL A 26 -2.02 -23.78 -13.07
CA VAL A 26 -0.57 -23.68 -13.37
C VAL A 26 -0.29 -23.68 -14.88
N VAL A 27 -1.13 -24.36 -15.67
CA VAL A 27 -1.01 -24.42 -17.13
C VAL A 27 -1.32 -23.05 -17.74
N GLU A 28 -2.42 -22.42 -17.32
CA GLU A 28 -2.79 -21.06 -17.78
C GLU A 28 -1.74 -20.03 -17.38
N LEU A 29 -1.24 -20.13 -16.13
CA LEU A 29 -0.20 -19.25 -15.63
C LEU A 29 1.09 -19.38 -16.44
N GLY A 30 1.52 -20.63 -16.74
CA GLY A 30 2.66 -20.90 -17.59
C GLY A 30 2.48 -20.30 -18.98
N ALA A 31 1.32 -20.54 -19.62
CA ALA A 31 0.99 -19.98 -20.92
C ALA A 31 1.03 -18.45 -20.95
N ALA A 32 0.46 -17.79 -19.94
CA ALA A 32 0.49 -16.33 -19.80
C ALA A 32 1.92 -15.77 -19.61
N CYS A 33 2.79 -16.57 -18.99
CA CYS A 33 4.21 -16.23 -18.84
C CYS A 33 5.08 -16.63 -20.04
N GLY A 34 4.50 -17.25 -21.09
CA GLY A 34 5.25 -17.74 -22.25
C GLY A 34 6.19 -18.93 -21.93
N ILE A 35 5.83 -19.74 -20.92
CA ILE A 35 6.56 -20.96 -20.52
C ILE A 35 5.58 -22.12 -20.32
N SER A 36 6.08 -23.37 -20.30
CA SER A 36 5.23 -24.50 -19.94
C SER A 36 4.91 -24.53 -18.45
N GLY A 37 3.75 -25.10 -18.06
CA GLY A 37 3.40 -25.30 -16.66
C GLY A 37 4.51 -25.99 -15.84
N PRO A 38 5.10 -27.11 -16.31
CA PRO A 38 6.26 -27.72 -15.64
C PRO A 38 7.48 -26.81 -15.52
N ALA A 39 7.71 -25.90 -16.48
CA ALA A 39 8.83 -24.96 -16.41
C ALA A 39 8.63 -23.91 -15.30
N LEU A 40 7.39 -23.63 -14.88
CA LEU A 40 7.08 -22.75 -13.77
C LEU A 40 7.66 -23.29 -12.45
N TYR A 41 7.62 -24.61 -12.27
CA TYR A 41 8.16 -25.28 -11.08
C TYR A 41 9.68 -25.24 -10.96
N LYS A 42 10.40 -24.81 -12.00
CA LYS A 42 11.83 -24.48 -11.90
C LYS A 42 12.08 -23.16 -11.16
N HIS A 43 11.07 -22.31 -11.12
CA HIS A 43 11.14 -20.99 -10.47
C HIS A 43 10.45 -20.97 -9.10
N PHE A 44 9.39 -21.75 -8.91
CA PHE A 44 8.55 -21.73 -7.70
C PHE A 44 8.12 -23.14 -7.32
N GLU A 45 8.16 -23.47 -6.06
CA GLU A 45 7.79 -24.81 -5.56
C GLU A 45 6.28 -25.11 -5.74
N SER A 46 5.44 -24.09 -5.61
CA SER A 46 4.00 -24.20 -5.76
C SER A 46 3.38 -22.83 -6.10
N LYS A 47 2.09 -22.86 -6.43
CA LYS A 47 1.29 -21.65 -6.61
C LYS A 47 1.12 -20.88 -5.28
N ASP A 48 1.00 -21.61 -4.15
CA ASP A 48 0.92 -21.02 -2.81
C ASP A 48 2.23 -20.33 -2.43
N ALA A 49 3.39 -20.91 -2.79
CA ALA A 49 4.69 -20.29 -2.60
C ALA A 49 4.85 -18.99 -3.42
N MET A 50 4.27 -18.94 -4.63
CA MET A 50 4.24 -17.69 -5.42
C MET A 50 3.41 -16.60 -4.73
N LEU A 51 2.23 -16.95 -4.22
CA LEU A 51 1.38 -16.00 -3.50
C LEU A 51 2.06 -15.50 -2.22
N ALA A 52 2.71 -16.41 -1.48
CA ALA A 52 3.47 -16.09 -0.28
C ALA A 52 4.60 -15.09 -0.59
N GLU A 53 5.42 -15.39 -1.59
CA GLU A 53 6.53 -14.53 -2.02
C GLU A 53 6.02 -13.13 -2.41
N MET A 54 4.99 -13.04 -3.26
CA MET A 54 4.43 -11.75 -3.67
C MET A 54 4.01 -10.89 -2.47
N LEU A 55 3.27 -11.45 -1.50
CA LEU A 55 2.72 -10.67 -0.39
C LEU A 55 3.76 -10.40 0.71
N VAL A 56 4.75 -11.25 0.88
CA VAL A 56 5.89 -11.00 1.78
C VAL A 56 6.77 -9.90 1.20
N ASP A 57 7.26 -10.06 -0.04
CA ASP A 57 8.17 -9.12 -0.68
C ASP A 57 7.58 -7.70 -0.75
N ILE A 58 6.29 -7.61 -1.12
CA ILE A 58 5.66 -6.30 -1.22
C ILE A 58 5.47 -5.65 0.17
N SER A 59 5.21 -6.44 1.21
CA SER A 59 5.10 -5.96 2.59
C SER A 59 6.46 -5.52 3.15
N GLU A 60 7.52 -6.25 2.85
CA GLU A 60 8.90 -5.87 3.20
C GLU A 60 9.30 -4.56 2.52
N ARG A 61 9.03 -4.44 1.21
CA ARG A 61 9.31 -3.22 0.46
C ARG A 61 8.56 -2.02 1.02
N LEU A 62 7.26 -2.19 1.33
CA LEU A 62 6.44 -1.13 1.89
C LEU A 62 7.03 -0.60 3.20
N LEU A 63 7.39 -1.50 4.11
CA LEU A 63 8.00 -1.16 5.39
C LEU A 63 9.40 -0.55 5.24
N ARG A 64 10.25 -1.15 4.43
CA ARG A 64 11.64 -0.71 4.25
C ARG A 64 11.69 0.72 3.70
N VAL A 65 10.99 0.97 2.58
CA VAL A 65 10.99 2.30 1.97
C VAL A 65 10.29 3.32 2.86
N GLY A 66 9.21 2.93 3.56
CA GLY A 66 8.57 3.81 4.54
C GLY A 66 9.52 4.23 5.66
N ARG A 67 10.33 3.33 6.18
CA ARG A 67 11.36 3.65 7.19
C ARG A 67 12.45 4.56 6.65
N GLU A 68 12.97 4.27 5.46
CA GLU A 68 13.98 5.10 4.80
C GLU A 68 13.48 6.53 4.62
N ARG A 69 12.26 6.70 4.12
CA ARG A 69 11.63 8.01 3.91
C ARG A 69 11.37 8.75 5.22
N SER A 70 10.85 8.04 6.23
CA SER A 70 10.60 8.63 7.56
C SER A 70 11.90 9.06 8.25
N ALA A 71 12.98 8.29 8.09
CA ALA A 71 14.28 8.63 8.69
C ALA A 71 14.98 9.80 7.97
N ALA A 72 14.72 10.01 6.68
CA ALA A 72 15.30 11.09 5.88
C ALA A 72 14.53 12.42 6.02
N ALA A 73 13.37 12.42 6.65
CA ALA A 73 12.52 13.61 6.79
C ALA A 73 13.09 14.60 7.82
N ALA A 74 12.89 15.89 7.58
CA ALA A 74 13.41 16.96 8.45
C ALA A 74 12.57 17.14 9.74
N SER A 75 11.31 16.71 9.71
CA SER A 75 10.39 16.80 10.85
C SER A 75 9.40 15.62 10.87
N PRO A 76 8.74 15.35 12.01
CA PRO A 76 7.66 14.37 12.08
C PRO A 76 6.53 14.62 11.08
N LEU A 77 6.19 15.88 10.83
CA LEU A 77 5.19 16.27 9.83
C LEU A 77 5.64 15.91 8.40
N ASP A 78 6.88 16.27 8.04
CA ASP A 78 7.45 15.91 6.73
C ASP A 78 7.55 14.38 6.55
N ALA A 79 7.81 13.65 7.65
CA ALA A 79 7.83 12.19 7.65
C ALA A 79 6.44 11.61 7.32
N LEU A 80 5.37 12.12 7.92
CA LEU A 80 4.01 11.70 7.62
C LEU A 80 3.59 12.06 6.20
N GLU A 81 3.87 13.26 5.73
CA GLU A 81 3.62 13.67 4.34
C GLU A 81 4.32 12.72 3.36
N SER A 82 5.58 12.38 3.64
CA SER A 82 6.37 11.45 2.82
C SER A 82 5.83 10.01 2.87
N LEU A 83 5.36 9.55 4.03
CA LEU A 83 4.72 8.24 4.18
C LEU A 83 3.39 8.17 3.43
N VAL A 84 2.56 9.23 3.46
CA VAL A 84 1.32 9.31 2.68
C VAL A 84 1.62 9.23 1.19
N ALA A 85 2.54 10.06 0.69
CA ALA A 85 2.93 10.05 -0.71
C ALA A 85 3.45 8.68 -1.14
N TRP A 86 4.31 8.05 -0.34
CA TRP A 86 4.82 6.71 -0.61
C TRP A 86 3.71 5.65 -0.66
N HIS A 87 2.79 5.65 0.29
CA HIS A 87 1.71 4.65 0.33
C HIS A 87 0.73 4.83 -0.84
N VAL A 88 0.46 6.07 -1.25
CA VAL A 88 -0.36 6.36 -2.45
C VAL A 88 0.33 5.84 -3.71
N ASP A 89 1.62 6.15 -3.91
CA ASP A 89 2.40 5.63 -5.05
C ASP A 89 2.40 4.11 -5.09
N PHE A 90 2.61 3.51 -3.93
CA PHE A 90 2.57 2.06 -3.74
C PHE A 90 1.21 1.47 -4.14
N ALA A 91 0.12 2.04 -3.63
CA ALA A 91 -1.23 1.55 -3.89
C ALA A 91 -1.61 1.65 -5.38
N LEU A 92 -1.19 2.73 -6.05
CA LEU A 92 -1.40 2.91 -7.49
C LEU A 92 -0.62 1.89 -8.32
N ALA A 93 0.63 1.63 -7.94
CA ALA A 93 1.51 0.71 -8.67
C ALA A 93 1.15 -0.78 -8.45
N HIS A 94 0.54 -1.13 -7.31
CA HIS A 94 0.36 -2.52 -6.87
C HIS A 94 -1.10 -2.91 -6.60
N ARG A 95 -2.08 -2.32 -7.34
CA ARG A 95 -3.51 -2.64 -7.22
C ARG A 95 -3.83 -4.15 -7.21
N PRO A 96 -3.23 -4.98 -8.09
CA PRO A 96 -3.47 -6.43 -8.06
C PRO A 96 -3.12 -7.07 -6.71
N LEU A 97 -2.01 -6.66 -6.07
CA LEU A 97 -1.56 -7.22 -4.79
C LEU A 97 -2.47 -6.80 -3.62
N ILE A 98 -3.06 -5.60 -3.68
CA ILE A 98 -4.08 -5.17 -2.71
C ILE A 98 -5.31 -6.07 -2.81
N VAL A 99 -5.77 -6.36 -4.04
CA VAL A 99 -6.90 -7.29 -4.27
C VAL A 99 -6.59 -8.68 -3.72
N LEU A 100 -5.39 -9.21 -3.97
CA LEU A 100 -4.97 -10.52 -3.50
C LEU A 100 -4.93 -10.57 -1.97
N GLN A 101 -4.35 -9.56 -1.35
CA GLN A 101 -4.27 -9.48 0.11
C GLN A 101 -5.65 -9.47 0.76
N ASP A 102 -6.63 -8.75 0.18
CA ASP A 102 -7.98 -8.67 0.72
C ASP A 102 -8.78 -9.97 0.51
N ARG A 103 -8.67 -10.57 -0.68
CA ARG A 103 -9.52 -11.68 -1.10
C ARG A 103 -8.93 -13.06 -0.81
N ASP A 104 -7.65 -13.22 -1.09
CA ASP A 104 -7.00 -14.54 -1.12
C ASP A 104 -6.11 -14.80 0.12
N TRP A 105 -6.28 -13.97 1.17
CA TRP A 105 -5.55 -14.08 2.43
C TRP A 105 -5.55 -15.48 3.04
N ALA A 106 -6.70 -16.18 3.00
CA ALA A 106 -6.86 -17.50 3.54
C ALA A 106 -6.05 -18.58 2.80
N SER A 107 -5.64 -18.30 1.55
CA SER A 107 -4.83 -19.21 0.72
C SER A 107 -3.33 -19.13 1.02
N LEU A 108 -2.89 -18.16 1.82
CA LEU A 108 -1.50 -18.05 2.24
C LEU A 108 -1.12 -19.19 3.20
N PRO A 109 0.08 -19.80 3.06
CA PRO A 109 0.67 -20.63 4.09
C PRO A 109 0.76 -19.88 5.43
N GLU A 110 0.59 -20.59 6.56
CA GLU A 110 0.54 -19.96 7.90
C GLU A 110 1.79 -19.15 8.22
N GLU A 111 2.97 -19.66 7.87
CA GLU A 111 4.25 -18.97 8.07
C GLU A 111 4.29 -17.64 7.33
N ALA A 112 3.92 -17.62 6.05
CA ALA A 112 3.86 -16.41 5.24
C ALA A 112 2.81 -15.43 5.78
N ARG A 113 1.67 -15.93 6.25
CA ARG A 113 0.62 -15.14 6.89
C ARG A 113 1.12 -14.39 8.11
N GLU A 114 1.84 -15.09 9.00
CA GLU A 114 2.39 -14.47 10.21
C GLU A 114 3.52 -13.47 9.88
N GLN A 115 4.34 -13.77 8.87
CA GLN A 115 5.37 -12.85 8.40
C GLN A 115 4.74 -11.55 7.86
N VAL A 116 3.74 -11.64 7.00
CA VAL A 116 3.02 -10.46 6.47
C VAL A 116 2.35 -9.68 7.60
N ARG A 117 1.66 -10.36 8.55
CA ARG A 117 1.06 -9.69 9.73
C ARG A 117 2.11 -8.92 10.54
N SER A 118 3.28 -9.52 10.74
CA SER A 118 4.37 -8.88 11.48
C SER A 118 4.86 -7.61 10.77
N LEU A 119 5.08 -7.70 9.47
CA LEU A 119 5.51 -6.56 8.63
C LEU A 119 4.47 -5.45 8.64
N GLN A 120 3.20 -5.78 8.52
CA GLN A 120 2.09 -4.82 8.55
C GLN A 120 1.98 -4.13 9.92
N ARG A 121 2.06 -4.89 11.04
CA ARG A 121 2.08 -4.30 12.38
C ARG A 121 3.20 -3.27 12.53
N ARG A 122 4.41 -3.60 12.08
CA ARG A 122 5.58 -2.70 12.13
C ARG A 122 5.40 -1.47 11.25
N TYR A 123 4.69 -1.59 10.14
CA TYR A 123 4.38 -0.44 9.28
C TYR A 123 3.31 0.46 9.89
N VAL A 124 2.28 -0.11 10.51
CA VAL A 124 1.29 0.65 11.32
C VAL A 124 1.96 1.39 12.47
N ASP A 125 2.89 0.72 13.18
CA ASP A 125 3.61 1.32 14.30
C ASP A 125 4.46 2.52 13.85
N LEU A 126 5.14 2.40 12.70
CA LEU A 126 5.89 3.51 12.11
C LEU A 126 5.02 4.76 11.90
N TRP A 127 3.80 4.59 11.36
CA TRP A 127 2.87 5.71 11.18
C TRP A 127 2.33 6.24 12.51
N ALA A 128 1.97 5.34 13.41
CA ALA A 128 1.44 5.71 14.72
C ALA A 128 2.45 6.52 15.56
N ASP A 129 3.72 6.15 15.50
CA ASP A 129 4.78 6.89 16.19
C ASP A 129 4.92 8.31 15.64
N ARG A 130 4.96 8.46 14.31
CA ARG A 130 5.02 9.78 13.67
C ARG A 130 3.76 10.63 13.96
N LEU A 131 2.57 10.02 13.94
CA LEU A 131 1.33 10.71 14.30
C LEU A 131 1.36 11.26 15.72
N ARG A 132 1.89 10.50 16.66
CA ARG A 132 2.01 10.94 18.07
C ARG A 132 3.07 12.02 18.29
N GLU A 133 4.07 12.08 17.41
CA GLU A 133 5.05 13.19 17.44
C GLU A 133 4.49 14.50 16.87
N VAL A 134 3.46 14.41 16.00
CA VAL A 134 2.77 15.58 15.43
C VAL A 134 1.59 16.01 16.29
N HIS A 135 0.92 15.08 16.98
CA HIS A 135 -0.29 15.30 17.77
C HIS A 135 -0.08 14.76 19.19
N ASP A 136 0.29 15.63 20.10
CA ASP A 136 0.68 15.30 21.49
C ASP A 136 -0.45 14.66 22.32
N ASP A 137 -1.71 14.88 21.94
CA ASP A 137 -2.90 14.36 22.60
C ASP A 137 -3.29 12.92 22.15
N LEU A 138 -2.65 12.37 21.12
CA LEU A 138 -2.99 11.05 20.61
C LEU A 138 -2.47 9.92 21.50
N THR A 139 -3.39 9.08 21.96
CA THR A 139 -3.00 7.80 22.55
C THR A 139 -2.46 6.85 21.49
N PRO A 140 -1.59 5.85 21.84
CA PRO A 140 -1.10 4.85 20.88
C PRO A 140 -2.22 4.12 20.13
N ARG A 141 -3.35 3.87 20.81
CA ARG A 141 -4.52 3.20 20.22
C ARG A 141 -5.21 4.08 19.17
N HIS A 142 -5.38 5.37 19.44
CA HIS A 142 -5.96 6.31 18.48
C HIS A 142 -5.04 6.50 17.26
N ALA A 143 -3.74 6.66 17.47
CA ALA A 143 -2.78 6.82 16.39
C ALA A 143 -2.77 5.59 15.44
N ARG A 144 -2.81 4.37 15.98
CA ARG A 144 -2.94 3.14 15.17
C ARG A 144 -4.27 3.09 14.41
N ALA A 145 -5.38 3.49 15.02
CA ALA A 145 -6.68 3.55 14.36
C ALA A 145 -6.68 4.55 13.20
N MET A 146 -6.07 5.72 13.36
CA MET A 146 -5.89 6.72 12.30
C MET A 146 -5.04 6.17 11.15
N ALA A 147 -3.93 5.50 11.44
CA ALA A 147 -3.10 4.86 10.42
C ALA A 147 -3.90 3.80 9.62
N HIS A 148 -4.65 2.93 10.29
CA HIS A 148 -5.51 1.94 9.63
C HIS A 148 -6.60 2.59 8.77
N ALA A 149 -7.24 3.67 9.24
CA ALA A 149 -8.24 4.41 8.45
C ALA A 149 -7.61 5.02 7.18
N ALA A 150 -6.42 5.61 7.29
CA ALA A 150 -5.68 6.13 6.16
C ALA A 150 -5.31 5.03 5.15
N PHE A 151 -4.90 3.84 5.63
CA PHE A 151 -4.62 2.70 4.75
C PHE A 151 -5.88 2.21 4.03
N GLY A 152 -7.02 2.12 4.71
CA GLY A 152 -8.31 1.78 4.09
C GLY A 152 -8.69 2.76 2.98
N LEU A 153 -8.50 4.06 3.23
CA LEU A 153 -8.71 5.12 2.25
C LEU A 153 -7.78 4.95 1.03
N ILE A 154 -6.46 4.81 1.24
CA ILE A 154 -5.47 4.73 0.16
C ILE A 154 -5.62 3.41 -0.60
N ASN A 155 -5.83 2.28 0.09
CA ASN A 155 -6.00 0.95 -0.51
C ASN A 155 -7.36 0.75 -1.20
N SER A 156 -8.22 1.76 -1.24
CA SER A 156 -9.45 1.73 -2.06
C SER A 156 -9.17 1.76 -3.57
N THR A 157 -7.95 2.05 -4.00
CA THR A 157 -7.52 2.22 -5.41
C THR A 157 -8.01 1.14 -6.39
N PRO A 158 -8.07 -0.16 -6.05
CA PRO A 158 -8.59 -1.16 -7.00
C PRO A 158 -10.08 -0.99 -7.33
N ARG A 159 -10.84 -0.32 -6.44
CA ARG A 159 -12.31 -0.14 -6.56
C ARG A 159 -12.72 1.28 -6.94
N SER A 160 -11.84 2.27 -6.70
CA SER A 160 -12.12 3.69 -6.89
C SER A 160 -11.39 4.31 -8.08
N ALA A 161 -10.73 3.52 -8.93
CA ALA A 161 -9.95 3.97 -10.08
C ALA A 161 -10.84 4.43 -11.25
N VAL A 162 -11.63 5.48 -11.02
CA VAL A 162 -12.47 6.15 -12.05
C VAL A 162 -11.78 7.37 -12.65
N LEU A 163 -10.66 7.80 -12.07
CA LEU A 163 -9.85 8.92 -12.52
C LEU A 163 -8.50 8.42 -13.05
N PRO A 164 -7.81 9.22 -13.89
CA PRO A 164 -6.41 8.98 -14.23
C PRO A 164 -5.52 8.88 -12.97
N ASP A 165 -4.42 8.13 -13.06
CA ASP A 165 -3.54 7.86 -11.90
C ASP A 165 -3.01 9.14 -11.25
N GLU A 166 -2.70 10.17 -12.03
CA GLU A 166 -2.22 11.45 -11.51
C GLU A 166 -3.28 12.18 -10.69
N GLU A 167 -4.51 12.21 -11.17
CA GLU A 167 -5.64 12.81 -10.45
C GLU A 167 -5.99 12.00 -9.21
N THR A 168 -5.97 10.66 -9.31
CA THR A 168 -6.18 9.76 -8.17
C THR A 168 -5.11 9.96 -7.11
N ARG A 169 -3.84 10.12 -7.51
CA ARG A 169 -2.71 10.42 -6.63
C ARG A 169 -2.95 11.70 -5.85
N ALA A 170 -3.24 12.79 -6.56
CA ALA A 170 -3.47 14.10 -5.94
C ALA A 170 -4.65 14.05 -4.96
N LEU A 171 -5.76 13.42 -5.36
CA LEU A 171 -6.94 13.26 -4.53
C LEU A 171 -6.67 12.47 -3.25
N LEU A 172 -6.08 11.28 -3.35
CA LEU A 172 -5.82 10.41 -2.20
C LEU A 172 -4.80 11.03 -1.25
N THR A 173 -3.75 11.68 -1.79
CA THR A 173 -2.77 12.39 -0.96
C THR A 173 -3.43 13.51 -0.16
N ALA A 174 -4.28 14.32 -0.80
CA ALA A 174 -5.00 15.39 -0.13
C ALA A 174 -6.00 14.87 0.91
N MET A 175 -6.75 13.80 0.58
CA MET A 175 -7.73 13.20 1.51
C MET A 175 -7.04 12.57 2.72
N ALA A 176 -6.00 11.77 2.50
CA ALA A 176 -5.24 11.14 3.58
C ALA A 176 -4.55 12.17 4.47
N GLY A 177 -3.93 13.18 3.88
CA GLY A 177 -3.31 14.28 4.63
C GLY A 177 -4.30 15.02 5.53
N ARG A 178 -5.51 15.33 5.04
CA ARG A 178 -6.57 15.94 5.85
C ARG A 178 -7.07 15.01 6.95
N ALA A 179 -7.29 13.73 6.64
CA ALA A 179 -7.74 12.75 7.62
C ALA A 179 -6.75 12.54 8.77
N LEU A 180 -5.46 12.71 8.51
CA LEU A 180 -4.39 12.60 9.49
C LEU A 180 -4.04 13.94 10.18
N GLY A 181 -4.67 15.05 9.77
CA GLY A 181 -4.38 16.38 10.29
C GLY A 181 -3.00 16.92 9.89
N VAL A 182 -2.42 16.41 8.79
CA VAL A 182 -1.07 16.78 8.30
C VAL A 182 -1.12 17.57 6.98
N ALA A 183 -2.31 17.84 6.44
CA ALA A 183 -2.43 18.69 5.26
C ALA A 183 -2.00 20.11 5.63
N ARG A 184 -0.95 20.63 4.99
CA ARG A 184 -0.65 22.07 5.04
C ARG A 184 -1.88 22.80 4.51
N ALA A 185 -2.34 23.81 5.25
CA ALA A 185 -3.41 24.67 4.78
C ALA A 185 -2.96 25.27 3.46
N ASP A 186 -3.49 24.77 2.34
CA ASP A 186 -3.33 25.43 1.06
C ASP A 186 -3.79 26.87 1.25
N GLY A 187 -3.03 27.86 0.75
CA GLY A 187 -3.29 29.29 0.96
C GLY A 187 -4.68 29.80 0.54
N ARG A 188 -5.58 28.90 0.14
CA ARG A 188 -7.01 29.15 -0.07
C ARG A 188 -7.79 29.30 1.24
N ASP A 189 -7.46 28.48 2.28
CA ASP A 189 -8.15 28.59 3.58
C ASP A 189 -7.70 29.81 4.37
N ALA A 190 -6.43 30.22 4.22
CA ALA A 190 -5.94 31.47 4.79
C ALA A 190 -6.63 32.70 4.16
N ASN A 191 -6.94 32.64 2.87
CA ASN A 191 -7.62 33.73 2.15
C ASN A 191 -9.14 33.77 2.46
N LEU A 192 -9.78 32.64 2.79
CA LEU A 192 -11.18 32.63 3.25
C LEU A 192 -11.31 33.24 4.63
N ARG A 193 -10.45 32.83 5.58
CA ARG A 193 -10.44 33.39 6.95
C ARG A 193 -10.07 34.87 6.99
N ALA A 194 -9.15 35.30 6.10
CA ALA A 194 -8.81 36.71 5.97
C ALA A 194 -9.97 37.56 5.40
N ARG A 195 -10.82 37.00 4.54
CA ARG A 195 -12.03 37.66 4.03
C ARG A 195 -13.14 37.75 5.06
N GLU A 196 -13.33 36.68 5.86
CA GLU A 196 -14.33 36.69 6.96
C GLU A 196 -13.95 37.66 8.08
N GLN A 197 -12.66 37.90 8.32
CA GLN A 197 -12.18 38.90 9.28
C GLN A 197 -12.18 40.34 8.74
N ALA A 198 -12.22 40.53 7.44
CA ALA A 198 -12.30 41.88 6.84
C ALA A 198 -13.75 42.40 6.68
N ASP A 199 -14.74 41.50 6.81
CA ASP A 199 -16.18 41.83 6.73
C ASP A 199 -16.84 42.01 8.13
N GLN A 200 -16.05 42.02 9.21
CA GLN A 200 -16.49 42.34 10.59
C GLN A 200 -15.94 43.69 11.07
#